data_71fef7d0abf4ff597c7a049d142a2446
#
_entry.id   71fef7d0abf4ff597c7a049d142a2446
#
_cell.length_a   1.000
_cell.length_b   1.000
_cell.length_c   1.000
_cell.angle_alpha   90.00
_cell.angle_beta   90.00
_cell.angle_gamma   90.00
#
_symmetry.space_group_name_H-M   'P 1'
#
loop_
_entity.id
_entity.type
_entity.pdbx_description
1 polymer ?
#
loop_
_entity_poly.entity_id
_entity_poly.type
_entity_poly.pdbx_seq_one_letter_code
_entity_poly.pdbx_strand_id
1 'polypeptide(L)'
;MYGDAYRAEMKAFSAVGEGNNMLLNPSQRTLRRQPGAIARSEKGDIIGIVFVLLRKVSYELKLGTHAYFQRMYIVPEVRNLKLANRLFKAFLNGFERAAESRDYRAKALMSVNNNPALQTAYVRRYFARLGFRLLGGNKLGNEVWARKLKTLFVF
;
A
#
# COMPACT_ATOMS: atom_id res chain seq x y z
N MET A 1 -19.22 -5.24 1.85
CA MET A 1 -18.64 -3.95 1.45
C MET A 1 -17.15 -3.93 1.66
N TYR A 2 -16.48 -2.96 1.09
CA TYR A 2 -15.03 -2.86 1.06
C TYR A 2 -14.37 -2.94 2.45
N GLY A 3 -14.95 -2.28 3.46
CA GLY A 3 -14.45 -2.32 4.83
C GLY A 3 -14.50 -3.70 5.49
N ASP A 4 -15.50 -4.48 5.17
CA ASP A 4 -15.67 -5.81 5.79
C ASP A 4 -14.65 -6.81 5.27
N ALA A 5 -14.29 -6.72 3.99
CA ALA A 5 -13.23 -7.55 3.41
C ALA A 5 -11.89 -7.27 4.09
N TYR A 6 -11.56 -5.99 4.33
CA TYR A 6 -10.33 -5.64 5.04
C TYR A 6 -10.35 -6.07 6.49
N ARG A 7 -11.49 -5.96 7.17
CA ARG A 7 -11.64 -6.45 8.55
C ARG A 7 -11.41 -7.97 8.64
N ALA A 8 -11.94 -8.72 7.70
CA ALA A 8 -11.71 -10.16 7.62
C ALA A 8 -10.23 -10.49 7.39
N GLU A 9 -9.55 -9.76 6.50
CA GLU A 9 -8.12 -9.91 6.27
C GLU A 9 -7.31 -9.57 7.53
N MET A 10 -7.65 -8.50 8.23
CA MET A 10 -6.98 -8.14 9.47
C MET A 10 -7.17 -9.18 10.57
N LYS A 11 -8.36 -9.77 10.68
CA LYS A 11 -8.60 -10.88 11.61
C LYS A 11 -7.74 -12.08 11.28
N ALA A 12 -7.64 -12.43 10.00
CA ALA A 12 -6.78 -13.52 9.55
C ALA A 12 -5.31 -13.26 9.95
N PHE A 13 -4.82 -12.04 9.76
CA PHE A 13 -3.48 -11.65 10.19
C PHE A 13 -3.29 -11.76 11.70
N SER A 14 -4.26 -11.30 12.49
CA SER A 14 -4.20 -11.40 13.94
C SER A 14 -4.18 -12.84 14.43
N ALA A 15 -4.93 -13.72 13.78
CA ALA A 15 -5.00 -15.14 14.14
C ALA A 15 -3.71 -15.89 13.85
N VAL A 16 -2.97 -15.48 12.82
CA VAL A 16 -1.75 -16.16 12.36
C VAL A 16 -0.50 -15.60 13.01
N GLY A 17 -0.59 -14.44 13.64
CA GLY A 17 0.55 -13.75 14.24
C GLY A 17 1.36 -12.95 13.23
N GLU A 18 2.03 -11.93 13.74
CA GLU A 18 2.91 -11.09 12.93
C GLU A 18 4.07 -11.89 12.35
N GLY A 19 4.41 -11.62 11.13
CA GLY A 19 5.58 -12.18 10.49
C GLY A 19 5.37 -13.52 9.81
N ASN A 20 4.18 -14.08 9.87
CA ASN A 20 3.88 -15.31 9.16
C ASN A 20 3.28 -15.05 7.77
N ASN A 21 3.89 -14.12 7.04
CA ASN A 21 3.62 -13.93 5.61
C ASN A 21 3.79 -15.20 4.80
N MET A 22 4.55 -16.14 5.35
CA MET A 22 4.86 -17.42 4.70
C MET A 22 3.69 -18.39 4.72
N LEU A 23 2.67 -18.13 5.51
CA LEU A 23 1.47 -18.97 5.56
C LEU A 23 0.43 -18.62 4.50
N LEU A 24 0.66 -17.58 3.72
CA LEU A 24 -0.07 -17.38 2.49
C LEU A 24 0.35 -18.49 1.52
N ASN A 25 -0.44 -19.54 1.53
CA ASN A 25 -0.27 -20.67 0.65
C ASN A 25 -0.07 -20.17 -0.80
N PRO A 26 0.94 -20.65 -1.54
CA PRO A 26 1.15 -20.27 -2.95
C PRO A 26 -0.09 -20.43 -3.84
N SER A 27 -1.00 -21.33 -3.51
CA SER A 27 -2.27 -21.46 -4.21
C SER A 27 -3.27 -20.33 -3.92
N GLN A 28 -3.06 -19.57 -2.86
CA GLN A 28 -3.84 -18.37 -2.53
C GLN A 28 -3.22 -17.11 -3.11
N ARG A 29 -2.61 -17.22 -4.25
CA ARG A 29 -1.89 -16.14 -4.93
C ARG A 29 -2.74 -14.93 -5.30
N THR A 30 -4.05 -15.09 -5.34
CA THR A 30 -4.99 -13.98 -5.40
C THR A 30 -4.89 -13.08 -4.17
N LEU A 31 -4.34 -13.62 -3.08
CA LEU A 31 -4.07 -12.92 -1.82
C LEU A 31 -2.60 -12.56 -1.64
N ARG A 32 -1.83 -12.37 -2.71
CA ARG A 32 -0.43 -11.90 -2.66
C ARG A 32 -0.30 -10.49 -2.09
N ARG A 33 -1.22 -10.14 -1.26
CA ARG A 33 -1.16 -8.93 -0.46
C ARG A 33 -0.20 -9.18 0.67
N GLN A 34 0.93 -8.52 0.61
CA GLN A 34 1.90 -8.56 1.70
C GLN A 34 1.64 -7.37 2.61
N PRO A 35 1.63 -7.57 3.93
CA PRO A 35 1.55 -6.45 4.84
C PRO A 35 2.81 -5.61 4.71
N GLY A 36 2.64 -4.32 4.48
CA GLY A 36 3.74 -3.37 4.41
C GLY A 36 3.98 -2.66 5.73
N ALA A 37 2.91 -2.43 6.49
CA ALA A 37 2.96 -1.83 7.83
C ALA A 37 1.68 -2.14 8.58
N ILE A 38 1.78 -2.21 9.90
CA ILE A 38 0.65 -2.50 10.79
C ILE A 38 0.66 -1.48 11.92
N ALA A 39 -0.52 -0.95 12.24
CA ALA A 39 -0.74 -0.14 13.43
C ALA A 39 -1.49 -0.96 14.47
N ARG A 40 -1.02 -0.94 15.70
CA ARG A 40 -1.64 -1.63 16.83
C ARG A 40 -2.12 -0.65 17.87
N SER A 41 -3.22 -1.02 18.55
CA SER A 41 -3.67 -0.33 19.74
C SER A 41 -2.77 -0.66 20.94
N GLU A 42 -2.94 0.05 22.04
CA GLU A 42 -2.23 -0.24 23.31
C GLU A 42 -2.51 -1.66 23.81
N LYS A 43 -3.67 -2.21 23.46
CA LYS A 43 -4.07 -3.59 23.80
C LYS A 43 -3.48 -4.64 22.85
N GLY A 44 -2.77 -4.21 21.80
CA GLY A 44 -2.19 -5.11 20.81
C GLY A 44 -3.09 -5.47 19.64
N ASP A 45 -4.30 -4.93 19.57
CA ASP A 45 -5.21 -5.16 18.45
C ASP A 45 -4.73 -4.43 17.19
N ILE A 46 -4.86 -5.05 16.04
CA ILE A 46 -4.56 -4.39 14.76
C ILE A 46 -5.68 -3.39 14.44
N ILE A 47 -5.32 -2.12 14.37
CA ILE A 47 -6.25 -1.02 14.09
C ILE A 47 -6.03 -0.38 12.73
N GLY A 48 -4.93 -0.66 12.09
CA GLY A 48 -4.64 -0.19 10.74
C GLY A 48 -3.62 -1.07 10.05
N ILE A 49 -3.67 -1.09 8.71
CA ILE A 49 -2.77 -1.90 7.91
C ILE A 49 -2.57 -1.26 6.54
N VAL A 50 -1.34 -1.37 6.04
CA VAL A 50 -1.02 -1.08 4.64
C VAL A 50 -0.62 -2.39 3.97
N PHE A 51 -1.29 -2.71 2.87
CA PHE A 51 -0.95 -3.85 2.03
C PHE A 51 -0.23 -3.39 0.78
N VAL A 52 0.62 -4.25 0.25
CA VAL A 52 1.17 -4.11 -1.09
C VAL A 52 0.81 -5.33 -1.93
N LEU A 53 0.58 -5.09 -3.21
CA LEU A 53 0.26 -6.12 -4.18
C LEU A 53 1.06 -5.86 -5.45
N LEU A 54 1.80 -6.86 -5.89
CA LEU A 54 2.53 -6.79 -7.15
C LEU A 54 1.57 -7.08 -8.32
N ARG A 55 1.57 -6.18 -9.32
CA ARG A 55 0.74 -6.35 -10.52
C ARG A 55 1.52 -5.97 -11.77
N LYS A 56 1.13 -6.58 -12.89
CA LYS A 56 1.51 -6.08 -14.20
C LYS A 56 0.81 -4.74 -14.44
N VAL A 57 1.54 -3.81 -15.06
CA VAL A 57 1.01 -2.51 -15.43
C VAL A 57 1.07 -2.32 -16.94
N SER A 58 0.21 -1.43 -17.46
CA SER A 58 0.21 -1.11 -18.86
C SER A 58 1.54 -0.48 -19.28
N TYR A 59 2.04 -0.91 -20.41
CA TYR A 59 3.22 -0.34 -21.06
C TYR A 59 3.10 1.18 -21.27
N GLU A 60 1.89 1.66 -21.51
CA GLU A 60 1.61 3.08 -21.75
C GLU A 60 1.98 3.97 -20.56
N LEU A 61 2.00 3.43 -19.35
CA LEU A 61 2.37 4.18 -18.14
C LEU A 61 3.87 4.48 -18.05
N LYS A 62 4.69 3.83 -18.86
CA LYS A 62 6.16 3.97 -18.88
C LYS A 62 6.82 3.72 -17.53
N LEU A 63 6.24 2.81 -16.75
CA LEU A 63 6.71 2.42 -15.42
C LEU A 63 7.34 1.02 -15.40
N GLY A 64 7.70 0.48 -16.58
CA GLY A 64 8.14 -0.90 -16.72
C GLY A 64 6.96 -1.86 -16.82
N THR A 65 7.19 -3.14 -16.50
CA THR A 65 6.19 -4.19 -16.67
C THR A 65 5.35 -4.44 -15.43
N HIS A 66 5.89 -4.11 -14.26
CA HIS A 66 5.28 -4.40 -12.96
C HIS A 66 5.38 -3.19 -12.03
N ALA A 67 4.44 -3.09 -11.12
CA ALA A 67 4.45 -2.12 -10.05
C ALA A 67 3.82 -2.72 -8.80
N TYR A 68 4.21 -2.20 -7.64
CA TYR A 68 3.51 -2.49 -6.40
C TYR A 68 2.37 -1.50 -6.22
N PHE A 69 1.20 -2.01 -5.84
CA PHE A 69 0.05 -1.20 -5.48
C PHE A 69 -0.13 -1.25 -3.97
N GLN A 70 -0.21 -0.11 -3.34
CA GLN A 70 -0.48 -0.02 -1.92
C GLN A 70 -1.96 0.23 -1.64
N ARG A 71 -2.44 -0.33 -0.55
CA ARG A 71 -3.76 -0.04 -0.01
C ARG A 71 -3.66 0.09 1.50
N MET A 72 -4.33 1.10 2.03
CA MET A 72 -4.36 1.35 3.47
C MET A 72 -5.78 1.23 3.99
N TYR A 73 -5.91 0.61 5.12
CA TYR A 73 -7.16 0.55 5.86
C TYR A 73 -6.91 0.82 7.35
N ILE A 74 -7.73 1.68 7.92
CA ILE A 74 -7.74 1.96 9.36
C ILE A 74 -9.16 1.75 9.83
N VAL A 75 -9.34 1.07 10.98
CA VAL A 75 -10.68 0.85 11.52
C VAL A 75 -11.36 2.19 11.78
N PRO A 76 -12.66 2.33 11.42
CA PRO A 76 -13.34 3.62 11.47
C PRO A 76 -13.31 4.30 12.84
N GLU A 77 -13.35 3.52 13.91
CA GLU A 77 -13.43 4.02 15.29
C GLU A 77 -12.21 4.84 15.71
N VAL A 78 -11.05 4.58 15.07
CA VAL A 78 -9.79 5.28 15.40
C VAL A 78 -9.23 6.05 14.21
N ARG A 79 -10.00 6.14 13.14
CA ARG A 79 -9.56 6.78 11.89
C ARG A 79 -9.38 8.28 12.08
N ASN A 80 -8.16 8.76 11.85
CA ASN A 80 -7.82 10.16 11.81
C ASN A 80 -6.58 10.40 10.94
N LEU A 81 -6.37 11.66 10.53
CA LEU A 81 -5.27 12.02 9.64
C LEU A 81 -3.89 11.78 10.26
N LYS A 82 -3.74 11.99 11.56
CA LYS A 82 -2.47 11.79 12.25
C LYS A 82 -2.05 10.33 12.22
N LEU A 83 -2.97 9.42 12.52
CA LEU A 83 -2.70 7.98 12.49
C LEU A 83 -2.41 7.52 11.05
N ALA A 84 -3.22 7.98 10.08
CA ALA A 84 -3.01 7.67 8.66
C ALA A 84 -1.62 8.11 8.18
N ASN A 85 -1.22 9.33 8.53
CA ASN A 85 0.09 9.86 8.16
C ASN A 85 1.24 9.06 8.79
N ARG A 86 1.13 8.72 10.07
CA ARG A 86 2.15 7.91 10.76
C ARG A 86 2.27 6.53 10.16
N LEU A 87 1.13 5.88 9.89
CA LEU A 87 1.11 4.55 9.30
C LEU A 87 1.69 4.55 7.89
N PHE A 88 1.32 5.53 7.08
CA PHE A 88 1.81 5.64 5.71
C PHE A 88 3.31 5.92 5.66
N LYS A 89 3.82 6.80 6.51
CA LYS A 89 5.26 7.07 6.60
C LYS A 89 6.04 5.86 7.08
N ALA A 90 5.53 5.13 8.06
CA ALA A 90 6.15 3.89 8.52
C ALA A 90 6.21 2.86 7.40
N PHE A 91 5.13 2.75 6.62
CA PHE A 91 5.09 1.89 5.45
C PHE A 91 6.16 2.27 4.43
N LEU A 92 6.23 3.54 4.04
CA LEU A 92 7.20 4.00 3.04
C LEU A 92 8.64 3.74 3.49
N ASN A 93 8.96 4.01 4.75
CA ASN A 93 10.29 3.75 5.29
C ASN A 93 10.63 2.26 5.28
N GLY A 94 9.73 1.42 5.71
CA GLY A 94 9.92 -0.02 5.69
C GLY A 94 10.03 -0.59 4.28
N PHE A 95 9.23 -0.08 3.37
CA PHE A 95 9.23 -0.50 1.97
C PHE A 95 10.55 -0.15 1.27
N GLU A 96 11.11 1.02 1.54
CA GLU A 96 12.42 1.42 1.00
C GLU A 96 13.56 0.57 1.59
N ARG A 97 13.50 0.26 2.88
CA ARG A 97 14.50 -0.61 3.52
C ARG A 97 14.46 -2.05 3.02
N ALA A 98 13.30 -2.50 2.61
CA ALA A 98 13.08 -3.86 2.11
C ALA A 98 13.37 -3.99 0.61
N ALA A 99 14.16 -3.08 0.04
CA ALA A 99 14.42 -3.03 -1.40
C ALA A 99 14.95 -4.35 -1.97
N GLU A 100 15.78 -5.07 -1.22
CA GLU A 100 16.36 -6.35 -1.65
C GLU A 100 15.33 -7.48 -1.73
N SER A 101 14.28 -7.42 -0.95
CA SER A 101 13.22 -8.44 -0.94
C SER A 101 12.09 -8.15 -1.91
N ARG A 102 12.12 -6.99 -2.59
CA ARG A 102 11.13 -6.64 -3.59
C ARG A 102 11.42 -7.32 -4.92
N ASP A 103 10.36 -7.54 -5.70
CA ASP A 103 10.50 -8.04 -7.06
C ASP A 103 11.25 -7.01 -7.92
N TYR A 104 12.31 -7.42 -8.56
CA TYR A 104 13.17 -6.54 -9.38
C TYR A 104 12.44 -5.95 -10.59
N ARG A 105 11.35 -6.57 -11.05
CA ARG A 105 10.56 -6.09 -12.18
C ARG A 105 9.74 -4.87 -11.81
N ALA A 106 9.47 -4.66 -10.53
CA ALA A 106 8.68 -3.52 -10.07
C ALA A 106 9.55 -2.25 -10.04
N LYS A 107 9.14 -1.25 -10.80
CA LYS A 107 9.83 0.03 -10.92
C LYS A 107 9.12 1.17 -10.21
N ALA A 108 7.93 0.93 -9.70
CA ALA A 108 7.13 1.96 -9.06
C ALA A 108 6.26 1.39 -7.95
N LEU A 109 5.94 2.26 -7.00
CA LEU A 109 4.88 2.08 -6.02
C LEU A 109 3.72 2.96 -6.44
N MET A 110 2.54 2.37 -6.57
CA MET A 110 1.34 3.05 -7.04
C MET A 110 0.28 3.12 -5.95
N SER A 111 -0.45 4.20 -5.97
CA SER A 111 -1.63 4.41 -5.12
C SER A 111 -2.81 4.84 -6.00
N VAL A 112 -3.95 4.21 -5.80
CA VAL A 112 -5.19 4.58 -6.46
C VAL A 112 -6.13 5.14 -5.41
N ASN A 113 -6.38 6.45 -5.48
CA ASN A 113 -7.25 7.15 -4.55
C ASN A 113 -8.67 7.19 -5.09
N ASN A 114 -9.50 6.31 -4.59
CA ASN A 114 -10.90 6.20 -5.01
C ASN A 114 -11.88 6.92 -4.07
N ASN A 115 -11.42 7.41 -2.95
CA ASN A 115 -12.23 8.19 -2.02
C ASN A 115 -12.12 9.68 -2.39
N PRO A 116 -13.25 10.38 -2.67
CA PRO A 116 -13.21 11.82 -2.98
C PRO A 116 -12.53 12.67 -1.91
N ALA A 117 -12.58 12.26 -0.65
CA ALA A 117 -11.89 12.95 0.45
C ALA A 117 -10.36 12.94 0.28
N LEU A 118 -9.82 11.99 -0.48
CA LEU A 118 -8.39 11.90 -0.80
C LEU A 118 -8.01 12.67 -2.07
N GLN A 119 -8.97 13.27 -2.75
CA GLN A 119 -8.78 14.00 -4.01
C GLN A 119 -8.79 15.52 -3.80
N THR A 120 -8.46 15.96 -2.60
CA THR A 120 -8.37 17.38 -2.23
C THR A 120 -6.98 17.93 -2.54
N ALA A 121 -6.88 19.26 -2.68
CA ALA A 121 -5.61 19.94 -2.88
C ALA A 121 -4.60 19.64 -1.76
N TYR A 122 -5.06 19.51 -0.53
CA TYR A 122 -4.22 19.17 0.62
C TYR A 122 -3.58 17.79 0.46
N VAL A 123 -4.38 16.77 0.14
CA VAL A 123 -3.90 15.40 -0.03
C VAL A 123 -2.98 15.29 -1.25
N ARG A 124 -3.33 15.97 -2.35
CA ARG A 124 -2.48 16.00 -3.54
C ARG A 124 -1.09 16.57 -3.24
N ARG A 125 -1.02 17.66 -2.50
CA ARG A 125 0.27 18.22 -2.06
C ARG A 125 1.03 17.27 -1.15
N TYR A 126 0.33 16.58 -0.28
CA TYR A 126 0.92 15.58 0.61
C TYR A 126 1.60 14.45 -0.19
N PHE A 127 0.89 13.88 -1.16
CA PHE A 127 1.46 12.85 -2.03
C PHE A 127 2.66 13.37 -2.83
N ALA A 128 2.56 14.57 -3.37
CA ALA A 128 3.67 15.19 -4.12
C ALA A 128 4.93 15.36 -3.26
N ARG A 129 4.78 15.76 -2.00
CA ARG A 129 5.91 15.88 -1.05
C ARG A 129 6.57 14.54 -0.75
N LEU A 130 5.81 13.46 -0.82
CA LEU A 130 6.33 12.10 -0.62
C LEU A 130 6.94 11.50 -1.89
N GLY A 131 7.05 12.29 -2.95
CA GLY A 131 7.66 11.85 -4.21
C GLY A 131 6.71 11.14 -5.16
N PHE A 132 5.41 11.14 -4.87
CA PHE A 132 4.40 10.62 -5.80
C PHE A 132 4.07 11.66 -6.86
N ARG A 133 3.78 11.17 -8.05
CA ARG A 133 3.33 11.98 -9.17
C ARG A 133 1.97 11.50 -9.65
N LEU A 134 1.07 12.44 -9.90
CA LEU A 134 -0.25 12.13 -10.45
C LEU A 134 -0.10 11.73 -11.93
N LEU A 135 -0.54 10.52 -12.25
CA LEU A 135 -0.54 10.02 -13.63
C LEU A 135 -1.82 10.35 -14.35
N GLY A 136 -2.90 10.60 -13.62
CA GLY A 136 -4.20 10.91 -14.17
C GLY A 136 -5.33 10.24 -13.42
N GLY A 137 -6.55 10.39 -13.93
CA GLY A 137 -7.72 9.69 -13.44
C GLY A 137 -8.03 8.47 -14.30
N ASN A 138 -8.61 7.44 -13.70
CA ASN A 138 -9.17 6.33 -14.45
C ASN A 138 -10.64 6.62 -14.84
N LYS A 139 -11.26 5.68 -15.57
CA LYS A 139 -12.67 5.81 -16.02
C LYS A 139 -13.67 5.93 -14.88
N LEU A 140 -13.29 5.52 -13.67
CA LEU A 140 -14.14 5.57 -12.47
C LEU A 140 -13.97 6.88 -11.67
N GLY A 141 -13.16 7.83 -12.16
CA GLY A 141 -12.88 9.08 -11.45
C GLY A 141 -11.85 8.95 -10.34
N ASN A 142 -11.13 7.84 -10.27
CA ASN A 142 -10.09 7.62 -9.28
C ASN A 142 -8.79 8.30 -9.72
N GLU A 143 -8.06 8.87 -8.78
CA GLU A 143 -6.72 9.41 -9.04
C GLU A 143 -5.68 8.31 -8.92
N VAL A 144 -4.80 8.22 -9.90
CA VAL A 144 -3.70 7.25 -9.94
C VAL A 144 -2.38 7.97 -9.75
N TRP A 145 -1.67 7.59 -8.72
CA TRP A 145 -0.38 8.18 -8.34
C TRP A 145 0.72 7.13 -8.39
N ALA A 146 1.92 7.55 -8.76
CA ALA A 146 3.09 6.67 -8.78
C ALA A 146 4.32 7.35 -8.21
N ARG A 147 5.11 6.57 -7.47
CA ARG A 147 6.42 6.94 -6.97
C ARG A 147 7.44 5.95 -7.54
N LYS A 148 8.47 6.46 -8.21
CA LYS A 148 9.54 5.61 -8.72
C LYS A 148 10.30 4.98 -7.57
N LEU A 149 10.58 3.69 -7.68
CA LEU A 149 11.40 2.97 -6.73
C LEU A 149 12.88 3.22 -7.05
N LYS A 150 13.67 3.37 -5.99
CA LYS A 150 15.11 3.45 -6.14
C LYS A 150 15.63 2.10 -6.60
N THR A 151 16.39 2.09 -7.67
CA THR A 151 17.10 0.91 -8.14
C THR A 151 18.39 0.78 -7.34
N LEU A 152 18.57 -0.38 -6.73
CA LEU A 152 19.86 -0.72 -6.15
C LEU A 152 20.77 -1.14 -7.30
N PHE A 153 21.69 -0.26 -7.68
CA PHE A 153 22.79 -0.64 -8.54
C PHE A 153 23.90 -1.19 -7.67
N VAL A 154 24.14 -2.46 -7.81
CA VAL A 154 25.33 -3.10 -7.27
C VAL A 154 26.35 -3.11 -8.39
N PHE A 155 27.31 -2.26 -8.30
CA PHE A 155 28.51 -2.30 -9.15
C PHE A 155 29.62 -3.03 -8.44
#